data_9845e9787ea71d27f7e237f209f47a0f
#
_entry.id   9845e9787ea71d27f7e237f209f47a0f
#
_cell.length_a   1.000
_cell.length_b   1.000
_cell.length_c   1.000
_cell.angle_alpha   90.00
_cell.angle_beta   90.00
_cell.angle_gamma   90.00
#
_symmetry.space_group_name_H-M   'P 1'
#
loop_
_entity.id
_entity.type
_entity.pdbx_description
1 polymer ?
#
loop_
_entity_poly.entity_id
_entity_poly.type
_entity_poly.pdbx_seq_one_letter_code
_entity_poly.pdbx_strand_id
1 'polypeptide(L)'
;GPLEVRGKFSYGTGDRRAKGGVRLSWRGETWSASLLASRELRDAGDERRIAPLVNSLLAQEAGIDYGDYFLWDRVEGSVRLGGLGGPALGISLSVERARDMAVVASPERGSYRENPPLGSDRYVVLRGELVERVGGAEFWVEGEAGSGPGPDYLRLRGSWSASWRPGLGEVVLAGSGAWGSSGLPPNRVFLWGGRGAARCDEVWRRCGGRYGAAAGAEWRLRAPFPALELNPAANTGRQITVAPFLRAAWFGGAVATTPWSGTGGVLPVAGVAVEWLHQLLRLEVGTELKRGFWGVTLDINRALWPIL
;
A
#
# COMPACT_ATOMS: atom_id res chain seq x y z
N GLY A 1 -25.59 -20.38 0.20
CA GLY A 1 -24.32 -20.09 -0.47
C GLY A 1 -23.23 -21.03 0.01
N PRO A 2 -22.24 -21.35 -0.82
CA PRO A 2 -21.20 -22.29 -0.44
C PRO A 2 -20.32 -21.69 0.67
N LEU A 3 -20.05 -22.50 1.67
CA LEU A 3 -19.00 -22.25 2.66
C LEU A 3 -17.64 -22.50 1.97
N GLU A 4 -16.76 -21.52 2.02
CA GLU A 4 -15.38 -21.63 1.54
C GLU A 4 -14.42 -21.61 2.73
N VAL A 5 -13.47 -22.56 2.75
CA VAL A 5 -12.40 -22.63 3.73
C VAL A 5 -11.08 -22.40 3.01
N ARG A 6 -10.31 -21.39 3.41
CA ARG A 6 -8.96 -21.13 2.90
C ARG A 6 -7.95 -21.19 4.04
N GLY A 7 -6.91 -21.99 3.86
CA GLY A 7 -5.76 -22.03 4.74
C GLY A 7 -4.50 -21.56 4.03
N LYS A 8 -3.62 -20.87 4.75
CA LYS A 8 -2.28 -20.50 4.29
C LYS A 8 -1.30 -20.80 5.41
N PHE A 9 -0.17 -21.38 5.05
CA PHE A 9 0.95 -21.59 5.96
C PHE A 9 2.25 -21.19 5.27
N SER A 10 3.16 -20.56 6.00
CA SER A 10 4.51 -20.25 5.54
C SER A 10 5.46 -20.26 6.75
N TYR A 11 6.71 -20.60 6.49
CA TYR A 11 7.79 -20.49 7.46
C TYR A 11 8.86 -19.55 6.88
N GLY A 12 9.15 -18.48 7.60
CA GLY A 12 10.21 -17.53 7.20
C GLY A 12 11.57 -18.05 7.66
N THR A 13 12.45 -18.36 6.72
CA THR A 13 13.82 -18.78 7.06
C THR A 13 14.63 -17.64 7.65
N GLY A 14 14.40 -16.41 7.16
CA GLY A 14 15.08 -15.21 7.63
C GLY A 14 14.64 -14.70 9.00
N ASP A 15 13.41 -14.94 9.40
CA ASP A 15 12.88 -14.53 10.72
C ASP A 15 12.63 -15.73 11.65
N ARG A 16 12.82 -16.96 11.14
CA ARG A 16 12.64 -18.24 11.84
C ARG A 16 11.27 -18.38 12.52
N ARG A 17 10.21 -17.87 11.88
CA ARG A 17 8.85 -17.86 12.44
C ARG A 17 7.83 -18.51 11.52
N ALA A 18 6.94 -19.27 12.12
CA ALA A 18 5.74 -19.77 11.46
C ALA A 18 4.72 -18.65 11.32
N LYS A 19 4.14 -18.53 10.15
CA LYS A 19 3.09 -17.58 9.75
C LYS A 19 2.00 -18.35 9.05
N GLY A 20 0.77 -17.88 9.13
CA GLY A 20 -0.34 -18.53 8.45
C GLY A 20 -1.67 -18.01 8.94
N GLY A 21 -2.72 -18.59 8.40
CA GLY A 21 -4.07 -18.25 8.81
C GLY A 21 -5.10 -19.18 8.21
N VAL A 22 -6.28 -19.15 8.80
CA VAL A 22 -7.47 -19.84 8.30
C VAL A 22 -8.57 -18.81 8.16
N ARG A 23 -9.22 -18.82 7.00
CA ARG A 23 -10.41 -18.03 6.72
C ARG A 23 -11.57 -18.96 6.38
N LEU A 24 -12.68 -18.72 7.05
CA LEU A 24 -13.99 -19.28 6.70
C LEU A 24 -14.81 -18.16 6.05
N SER A 25 -15.42 -18.42 4.92
CA SER A 25 -16.21 -17.42 4.20
C SER A 25 -17.54 -18.01 3.76
N TRP A 26 -18.58 -17.22 3.93
CA TRP A 26 -19.93 -17.50 3.44
C TRP A 26 -20.32 -16.41 2.43
N ARG A 27 -20.91 -16.80 1.35
CA ARG A 27 -21.33 -15.87 0.29
C ARG A 27 -22.81 -16.04 -0.02
N GLY A 28 -23.59 -14.99 0.19
CA GLY A 28 -24.94 -14.83 -0.34
C GLY A 28 -24.91 -14.08 -1.68
N GLU A 29 -26.06 -13.72 -2.20
CA GLU A 29 -26.19 -12.97 -3.46
C GLU A 29 -25.68 -11.52 -3.33
N THR A 30 -26.08 -10.84 -2.25
CA THR A 30 -25.77 -9.41 -2.00
C THR A 30 -24.92 -9.19 -0.75
N TRP A 31 -24.46 -10.25 -0.09
CA TRP A 31 -23.66 -10.16 1.12
C TRP A 31 -22.61 -11.26 1.18
N SER A 32 -21.60 -11.01 1.98
CA SER A 32 -20.67 -12.05 2.40
C SER A 32 -20.29 -11.85 3.86
N ALA A 33 -19.98 -12.95 4.55
CA ALA A 33 -19.44 -12.93 5.90
C ALA A 33 -18.16 -13.74 5.95
N SER A 34 -17.22 -13.39 6.84
CA SER A 34 -16.04 -14.20 7.04
C SER A 34 -15.55 -14.18 8.48
N LEU A 35 -14.90 -15.28 8.88
CA LEU A 35 -14.10 -15.38 10.08
C LEU A 35 -12.66 -15.65 9.67
N LEU A 36 -11.72 -14.91 10.25
CA LEU A 36 -10.29 -15.03 9.97
C LEU A 36 -9.52 -15.17 11.29
N ALA A 37 -8.63 -16.15 11.35
CA ALA A 37 -7.57 -16.17 12.34
C ALA A 37 -6.23 -16.22 11.60
N SER A 38 -5.34 -15.27 11.88
CA SER A 38 -4.06 -15.17 11.14
C SER A 38 -2.92 -14.69 12.01
N ARG A 39 -1.73 -15.13 11.63
CA ARG A 39 -0.43 -14.58 12.03
C ARG A 39 0.35 -14.29 10.76
N GLU A 40 0.66 -13.04 10.52
CA GLU A 40 1.35 -12.62 9.32
C GLU A 40 2.39 -11.53 9.58
N LEU A 41 3.41 -11.50 8.74
CA LEU A 41 4.32 -10.37 8.66
C LEU A 41 3.65 -9.26 7.89
N ARG A 42 3.55 -8.08 8.49
CA ARG A 42 2.95 -6.91 7.86
C ARG A 42 3.96 -5.77 7.79
N ASP A 43 4.00 -5.10 6.66
CA ASP A 43 4.71 -3.85 6.51
C ASP A 43 3.92 -2.71 7.18
N ALA A 44 4.60 -1.83 7.89
CA ALA A 44 3.99 -0.63 8.42
C ALA A 44 3.51 0.27 7.28
N GLY A 45 2.36 0.90 7.51
CA GLY A 45 1.68 1.71 6.50
C GLY A 45 0.63 0.93 5.73
N ASP A 46 -0.22 1.69 5.05
CA ASP A 46 -1.42 1.16 4.39
C ASP A 46 -1.14 0.65 2.99
N GLU A 47 -0.10 1.16 2.37
CA GLU A 47 0.29 0.81 1.01
C GLU A 47 1.72 0.28 0.95
N ARG A 48 1.89 -0.80 0.21
CA ARG A 48 3.23 -1.29 -0.13
C ARG A 48 3.91 -0.32 -1.08
N ARG A 49 5.20 -0.14 -0.91
CA ARG A 49 6.01 0.78 -1.72
C ARG A 49 6.44 0.20 -3.04
N ILE A 50 6.70 -1.10 -3.07
CA ILE A 50 7.33 -1.81 -4.18
C ILE A 50 6.72 -3.22 -4.25
N ALA A 51 6.77 -3.84 -5.42
CA ALA A 51 6.34 -5.22 -5.58
C ALA A 51 7.11 -6.15 -4.62
N PRO A 52 6.42 -7.10 -3.95
CA PRO A 52 7.06 -7.98 -2.95
C PRO A 52 8.28 -8.72 -3.49
N LEU A 53 8.20 -9.24 -4.71
CA LEU A 53 9.31 -9.94 -5.36
C LEU A 53 10.52 -9.03 -5.56
N VAL A 54 10.31 -7.81 -6.06
CA VAL A 54 11.40 -6.83 -6.29
C VAL A 54 12.03 -6.44 -4.96
N ASN A 55 11.22 -6.18 -3.92
CA ASN A 55 11.74 -5.90 -2.59
C ASN A 55 12.55 -7.06 -2.02
N SER A 56 12.08 -8.29 -2.18
CA SER A 56 12.79 -9.48 -1.70
C SER A 56 14.12 -9.67 -2.39
N LEU A 57 14.22 -9.45 -3.71
CA LEU A 57 15.46 -9.51 -4.46
C LEU A 57 16.44 -8.43 -4.02
N LEU A 58 16.00 -7.18 -3.91
CA LEU A 58 16.85 -6.07 -3.46
C LEU A 58 17.30 -6.26 -2.01
N ALA A 59 16.43 -6.76 -1.15
CA ALA A 59 16.77 -7.08 0.22
C ALA A 59 17.86 -8.17 0.27
N GLN A 60 17.66 -9.27 -0.44
CA GLN A 60 18.58 -10.41 -0.41
C GLN A 60 19.95 -10.07 -1.02
N GLU A 61 19.96 -9.44 -2.19
CA GLU A 61 21.21 -9.21 -2.97
C GLU A 61 21.99 -7.98 -2.51
N ALA A 62 21.30 -6.93 -2.06
CA ALA A 62 21.90 -5.63 -1.80
C ALA A 62 21.68 -5.11 -0.37
N GLY A 63 20.95 -5.83 0.49
CA GLY A 63 20.58 -5.36 1.82
C GLY A 63 19.62 -4.18 1.82
N ILE A 64 18.96 -3.90 0.67
CA ILE A 64 18.04 -2.78 0.50
C ILE A 64 16.62 -3.29 0.73
N ASP A 65 16.11 -3.16 1.95
CA ASP A 65 14.73 -3.49 2.29
C ASP A 65 13.92 -2.21 2.53
N TYR A 66 12.85 -2.05 1.74
CA TYR A 66 11.95 -0.90 1.83
C TYR A 66 10.82 -1.09 2.85
N GLY A 67 10.69 -2.26 3.45
CA GLY A 67 9.69 -2.58 4.45
C GLY A 67 10.10 -2.14 5.86
N ASP A 68 9.11 -1.84 6.68
CA ASP A 68 9.19 -1.71 8.13
C ASP A 68 8.21 -2.72 8.72
N TYR A 69 8.70 -3.85 9.17
CA TYR A 69 7.86 -5.01 9.44
C TYR A 69 7.54 -5.18 10.91
N PHE A 70 6.33 -5.68 11.15
CA PHE A 70 5.90 -6.20 12.44
C PHE A 70 5.11 -7.51 12.26
N LEU A 71 5.10 -8.33 13.28
CA LEU A 71 4.27 -9.53 13.31
C LEU A 71 2.86 -9.14 13.78
N TRP A 72 1.86 -9.54 13.02
CA TRP A 72 0.46 -9.22 13.30
C TRP A 72 -0.35 -10.49 13.53
N ASP A 73 -0.81 -10.67 14.78
CA ASP A 73 -1.77 -11.69 15.15
C ASP A 73 -3.17 -11.06 15.10
N ARG A 74 -4.13 -11.73 14.45
CA ARG A 74 -5.49 -11.21 14.31
C ARG A 74 -6.52 -12.34 14.32
N VAL A 75 -7.61 -12.09 15.04
CA VAL A 75 -8.89 -12.82 14.88
C VAL A 75 -9.94 -11.81 14.53
N GLU A 76 -10.66 -12.02 13.43
CA GLU A 76 -11.60 -11.06 12.86
C GLU A 76 -12.87 -11.72 12.37
N GLY A 77 -14.03 -11.13 12.71
CA GLY A 77 -15.30 -11.36 12.05
C GLY A 77 -15.65 -10.18 11.14
N SER A 78 -16.11 -10.43 9.93
CA SER A 78 -16.51 -9.37 9.00
C SER A 78 -17.77 -9.71 8.22
N VAL A 79 -18.51 -8.68 7.85
CA VAL A 79 -19.66 -8.73 6.96
C VAL A 79 -19.49 -7.64 5.89
N ARG A 80 -19.78 -7.98 4.64
CA ARG A 80 -19.83 -7.04 3.52
C ARG A 80 -21.18 -7.13 2.83
N LEU A 81 -21.77 -6.00 2.55
CA LEU A 81 -23.07 -5.84 1.88
C LEU A 81 -22.86 -5.11 0.56
N GLY A 82 -23.62 -5.44 -0.47
CA GLY A 82 -23.57 -4.81 -1.79
C GLY A 82 -22.42 -5.30 -2.68
N GLY A 83 -22.10 -4.54 -3.74
CA GLY A 83 -20.94 -4.78 -4.60
C GLY A 83 -21.20 -5.24 -6.03
N LEU A 84 -22.43 -5.56 -6.43
CA LEU A 84 -22.78 -5.85 -7.83
C LEU A 84 -23.21 -4.56 -8.56
N GLY A 85 -22.25 -3.66 -8.84
CA GLY A 85 -22.52 -2.42 -9.59
C GLY A 85 -23.05 -1.25 -8.74
N GLY A 86 -23.13 -1.39 -7.41
CA GLY A 86 -23.52 -0.35 -6.46
C GLY A 86 -22.52 -0.22 -5.31
N PRO A 87 -22.87 0.60 -4.30
CA PRO A 87 -22.02 0.77 -3.13
C PRO A 87 -21.81 -0.55 -2.38
N ALA A 88 -20.59 -0.75 -1.89
CA ALA A 88 -20.24 -1.86 -1.02
C ALA A 88 -19.91 -1.32 0.37
N LEU A 89 -20.60 -1.83 1.39
CA LEU A 89 -20.35 -1.52 2.80
C LEU A 89 -19.75 -2.73 3.48
N GLY A 90 -18.60 -2.54 4.15
CA GLY A 90 -17.94 -3.54 4.97
C GLY A 90 -17.93 -3.13 6.44
N ILE A 91 -18.15 -4.08 7.33
CA ILE A 91 -17.98 -3.90 8.78
C ILE A 91 -17.18 -5.08 9.29
N SER A 92 -16.19 -4.84 10.15
CA SER A 92 -15.45 -5.90 10.83
C SER A 92 -15.17 -5.55 12.28
N LEU A 93 -15.12 -6.61 13.10
CA LEU A 93 -14.67 -6.56 14.48
C LEU A 93 -13.51 -7.53 14.63
N SER A 94 -12.41 -7.07 15.20
CA SER A 94 -11.23 -7.90 15.38
C SER A 94 -10.57 -7.71 16.74
N VAL A 95 -9.84 -8.75 17.15
CA VAL A 95 -8.85 -8.68 18.22
C VAL A 95 -7.49 -8.83 17.57
N GLU A 96 -6.63 -7.85 17.78
CA GLU A 96 -5.35 -7.73 17.10
C GLU A 96 -4.21 -7.51 18.07
N ARG A 97 -3.03 -8.02 17.71
CA ARG A 97 -1.79 -7.77 18.43
C ARG A 97 -0.66 -7.53 17.44
N ALA A 98 -0.02 -6.37 17.52
CA ALA A 98 1.24 -6.10 16.83
C ALA A 98 2.40 -6.50 17.73
N ARG A 99 3.47 -7.07 17.16
CA ARG A 99 4.72 -7.38 17.86
C ARG A 99 5.89 -6.93 17.03
N ASP A 100 6.88 -6.37 17.68
CA ASP A 100 8.13 -5.97 17.04
C ASP A 100 8.84 -7.17 16.42
N MET A 101 9.52 -6.90 15.32
CA MET A 101 10.28 -7.89 14.57
C MET A 101 11.75 -7.50 14.52
N ALA A 102 12.60 -8.34 15.13
CA ALA A 102 14.03 -8.28 14.91
C ALA A 102 14.39 -8.94 13.57
N VAL A 103 15.30 -8.33 12.84
CA VAL A 103 15.91 -8.92 11.66
C VAL A 103 17.00 -9.89 12.11
N VAL A 104 16.90 -11.15 11.72
CA VAL A 104 17.88 -12.21 12.07
C VAL A 104 18.62 -12.78 10.86
N ALA A 105 18.19 -12.41 9.65
CA ALA A 105 18.88 -12.77 8.42
C ALA A 105 19.97 -11.77 8.07
N SER A 106 20.94 -12.19 7.27
CA SER A 106 21.92 -11.30 6.67
C SER A 106 21.74 -11.32 5.15
N PRO A 107 21.85 -10.18 4.46
CA PRO A 107 21.84 -10.14 3.02
C PRO A 107 23.17 -10.67 2.45
N GLU A 108 23.22 -10.95 1.15
CA GLU A 108 24.48 -11.32 0.46
C GLU A 108 25.48 -10.16 0.51
N ARG A 109 24.99 -8.94 0.37
CA ARG A 109 25.79 -7.70 0.46
C ARG A 109 25.11 -6.65 1.32
N GLY A 110 25.90 -5.89 2.06
CA GLY A 110 25.39 -4.81 2.92
C GLY A 110 24.88 -5.31 4.28
N SER A 111 23.94 -4.60 4.84
CA SER A 111 23.29 -4.94 6.10
C SER A 111 21.83 -4.48 6.07
N TYR A 112 20.94 -5.24 6.71
CA TYR A 112 19.57 -4.79 6.89
C TYR A 112 19.48 -3.64 7.89
N ARG A 113 18.58 -2.72 7.58
CA ARG A 113 18.14 -1.71 8.53
C ARG A 113 17.27 -2.38 9.62
N GLU A 114 17.45 -1.96 10.85
CA GLU A 114 16.56 -2.39 11.93
C GLU A 114 15.11 -1.92 11.69
N ASN A 115 14.16 -2.79 12.01
CA ASN A 115 12.76 -2.40 12.02
C ASN A 115 12.51 -1.45 13.19
N PRO A 116 11.72 -0.39 12.99
CA PRO A 116 11.36 0.50 14.09
C PRO A 116 10.47 -0.24 15.11
N PRO A 117 10.51 0.13 16.39
CA PRO A 117 9.61 -0.39 17.40
C PRO A 117 8.18 0.10 17.10
N LEU A 118 7.29 -0.82 16.74
CA LEU A 118 5.90 -0.52 16.36
C LEU A 118 4.89 -0.82 17.47
N GLY A 119 5.37 -1.23 18.63
CA GLY A 119 4.58 -1.54 19.79
C GLY A 119 4.14 -3.00 19.85
N SER A 120 3.72 -3.43 21.04
CA SER A 120 3.28 -4.80 21.30
C SER A 120 1.86 -4.88 21.87
N ASP A 121 1.08 -3.82 21.76
CA ASP A 121 -0.23 -3.73 22.37
C ASP A 121 -1.27 -4.57 21.64
N ARG A 122 -2.26 -4.99 22.41
CA ARG A 122 -3.43 -5.70 21.95
C ARG A 122 -4.63 -4.74 21.90
N TYR A 123 -5.33 -4.73 20.78
CA TYR A 123 -6.52 -3.90 20.58
C TYR A 123 -7.73 -4.75 20.18
N VAL A 124 -8.90 -4.35 20.62
CA VAL A 124 -10.17 -4.66 19.98
C VAL A 124 -10.44 -3.55 18.98
N VAL A 125 -10.67 -3.90 17.73
CA VAL A 125 -10.75 -2.93 16.63
C VAL A 125 -12.05 -3.13 15.87
N LEU A 126 -12.85 -2.07 15.79
CA LEU A 126 -14.00 -1.97 14.90
C LEU A 126 -13.62 -1.19 13.65
N ARG A 127 -13.90 -1.75 12.45
CA ARG A 127 -13.72 -1.06 11.15
C ARG A 127 -15.01 -0.99 10.38
N GLY A 128 -15.19 0.14 9.69
CA GLY A 128 -16.19 0.33 8.67
C GLY A 128 -15.54 0.74 7.36
N GLU A 129 -15.98 0.20 6.24
CA GLU A 129 -15.46 0.48 4.90
C GLU A 129 -16.61 0.76 3.96
N LEU A 130 -16.50 1.79 3.14
CA LEU A 130 -17.42 2.11 2.04
C LEU A 130 -16.64 2.23 0.74
N VAL A 131 -17.11 1.53 -0.28
CA VAL A 131 -16.60 1.64 -1.66
C VAL A 131 -17.77 2.01 -2.57
N GLU A 132 -17.58 3.03 -3.40
CA GLU A 132 -18.60 3.49 -4.35
C GLU A 132 -17.94 3.75 -5.70
N ARG A 133 -18.65 3.40 -6.80
CA ARG A 133 -18.22 3.67 -8.17
C ARG A 133 -19.30 4.42 -8.91
N VAL A 134 -19.00 5.63 -9.36
CA VAL A 134 -19.93 6.49 -10.07
C VAL A 134 -19.24 7.09 -11.29
N GLY A 135 -19.76 6.81 -12.49
CA GLY A 135 -19.37 7.52 -13.71
C GLY A 135 -17.87 7.47 -14.06
N GLY A 136 -17.17 6.37 -13.75
CA GLY A 136 -15.72 6.24 -13.97
C GLY A 136 -14.86 6.80 -12.85
N ALA A 137 -15.47 7.26 -11.76
CA ALA A 137 -14.80 7.57 -10.52
C ALA A 137 -15.00 6.45 -9.49
N GLU A 138 -13.98 6.19 -8.69
CA GLU A 138 -14.03 5.28 -7.55
C GLU A 138 -13.73 6.06 -6.28
N PHE A 139 -14.56 5.85 -5.26
CA PHE A 139 -14.41 6.42 -3.92
C PHE A 139 -14.28 5.28 -2.92
N TRP A 140 -13.36 5.43 -1.98
CA TRP A 140 -13.17 4.50 -0.90
C TRP A 140 -12.94 5.27 0.40
N VAL A 141 -13.62 4.86 1.47
CA VAL A 141 -13.47 5.43 2.81
C VAL A 141 -13.42 4.29 3.82
N GLU A 142 -12.53 4.39 4.79
CA GLU A 142 -12.41 3.47 5.94
C GLU A 142 -12.33 4.27 7.23
N GLY A 143 -13.14 3.87 8.20
CA GLY A 143 -13.04 4.31 9.59
C GLY A 143 -12.63 3.15 10.49
N GLU A 144 -11.79 3.42 11.49
CA GLU A 144 -11.31 2.44 12.45
C GLU A 144 -11.35 3.05 13.85
N ALA A 145 -11.87 2.28 14.83
CA ALA A 145 -11.83 2.61 16.25
C ALA A 145 -11.16 1.44 16.98
N GLY A 146 -10.15 1.73 17.79
CA GLY A 146 -9.42 0.72 18.56
C GLY A 146 -9.40 1.04 20.04
N SER A 147 -9.62 0.03 20.88
CA SER A 147 -9.56 0.09 22.33
C SER A 147 -8.72 -1.05 22.88
N GLY A 148 -7.88 -0.76 23.88
CA GLY A 148 -6.93 -1.73 24.43
C GLY A 148 -6.19 -1.23 25.66
N PRO A 149 -5.08 -1.88 26.05
CA PRO A 149 -4.25 -1.42 27.18
C PRO A 149 -3.56 -0.07 26.93
N GLY A 150 -3.26 0.26 25.69
CA GLY A 150 -2.79 1.58 25.29
C GLY A 150 -3.92 2.59 25.16
N PRO A 151 -3.64 3.82 24.72
CA PRO A 151 -4.67 4.82 24.47
C PRO A 151 -5.66 4.36 23.41
N ASP A 152 -6.95 4.64 23.61
CA ASP A 152 -7.95 4.46 22.59
C ASP A 152 -7.68 5.37 21.40
N TYR A 153 -7.97 4.89 20.20
CA TYR A 153 -7.73 5.66 18.99
C TYR A 153 -8.88 5.60 18.00
N LEU A 154 -8.97 6.66 17.21
CA LEU A 154 -9.78 6.74 16.00
C LEU A 154 -8.88 6.99 14.80
N ARG A 155 -9.24 6.38 13.68
CA ARG A 155 -8.53 6.52 12.42
C ARG A 155 -9.52 6.57 11.27
N LEU A 156 -9.33 7.54 10.39
CA LEU A 156 -10.14 7.71 9.19
C LEU A 156 -9.21 7.87 7.99
N ARG A 157 -9.51 7.22 6.90
CA ARG A 157 -8.81 7.42 5.63
C ARG A 157 -9.76 7.27 4.46
N GLY A 158 -9.43 7.91 3.38
CA GLY A 158 -10.19 7.79 2.16
C GLY A 158 -9.34 8.08 0.94
N SER A 159 -9.79 7.57 -0.17
CA SER A 159 -9.19 7.84 -1.48
C SER A 159 -10.28 7.95 -2.54
N TRP A 160 -9.94 8.66 -3.60
CA TRP A 160 -10.74 8.72 -4.79
C TRP A 160 -9.85 8.68 -6.03
N SER A 161 -10.35 8.14 -7.10
CA SER A 161 -9.72 8.20 -8.41
C SER A 161 -10.78 8.37 -9.48
N ALA A 162 -10.43 9.10 -10.53
CA ALA A 162 -11.27 9.26 -11.71
C ALA A 162 -10.41 9.22 -12.95
N SER A 163 -10.94 8.61 -14.01
CA SER A 163 -10.28 8.62 -15.31
C SER A 163 -11.26 9.00 -16.41
N TRP A 164 -10.75 9.75 -17.40
CA TRP A 164 -11.50 10.03 -18.63
C TRP A 164 -10.53 10.03 -19.81
N ARG A 165 -11.06 9.84 -21.01
CA ARG A 165 -10.27 9.72 -22.25
C ARG A 165 -10.56 10.85 -23.23
N PRO A 166 -9.92 12.03 -23.08
CA PRO A 166 -10.05 13.12 -24.02
C PRO A 166 -9.16 12.85 -25.24
N GLY A 167 -9.72 12.29 -26.30
CA GLY A 167 -9.04 12.14 -27.60
C GLY A 167 -7.70 11.38 -27.57
N LEU A 168 -6.61 12.07 -27.32
CA LEU A 168 -5.23 11.57 -27.45
C LEU A 168 -4.70 10.81 -26.22
N GLY A 169 -5.52 10.31 -25.32
CA GLY A 169 -5.00 9.58 -24.17
C GLY A 169 -6.02 9.41 -23.04
N GLU A 170 -5.52 9.07 -21.88
CA GLU A 170 -6.30 8.92 -20.65
C GLU A 170 -5.74 9.85 -19.59
N VAL A 171 -6.57 10.72 -19.02
CA VAL A 171 -6.22 11.51 -17.84
C VAL A 171 -6.73 10.79 -16.62
N VAL A 172 -5.84 10.59 -15.65
CA VAL A 172 -6.16 9.98 -14.37
C VAL A 172 -5.93 11.02 -13.28
N LEU A 173 -6.95 11.24 -12.48
CA LEU A 173 -6.85 12.02 -11.23
C LEU A 173 -7.01 11.08 -10.05
N ALA A 174 -6.24 11.32 -9.00
CA ALA A 174 -6.36 10.57 -7.77
C ALA A 174 -6.08 11.47 -6.57
N GLY A 175 -6.73 11.17 -5.46
CA GLY A 175 -6.47 11.84 -4.20
C GLY A 175 -6.73 10.91 -3.03
N SER A 176 -6.09 11.22 -1.90
CA SER A 176 -6.29 10.50 -0.64
C SER A 176 -6.15 11.46 0.52
N GLY A 177 -6.82 11.12 1.62
CA GLY A 177 -6.72 11.84 2.88
C GLY A 177 -6.76 10.87 4.05
N ALA A 178 -6.12 11.26 5.14
CA ALA A 178 -6.02 10.46 6.32
C ALA A 178 -6.01 11.33 7.59
N TRP A 179 -6.65 10.84 8.65
CA TRP A 179 -6.68 11.48 9.96
C TRP A 179 -6.72 10.43 11.08
N GLY A 180 -5.95 10.67 12.14
CA GLY A 180 -5.94 9.85 13.34
C GLY A 180 -5.90 10.69 14.60
N SER A 181 -6.53 10.19 15.68
CA SER A 181 -6.50 10.80 17.00
C SER A 181 -5.09 10.81 17.61
N SER A 182 -4.92 11.49 18.74
CA SER A 182 -3.64 11.54 19.48
C SER A 182 -3.22 10.19 20.03
N GLY A 183 -4.16 9.28 20.29
CA GLY A 183 -3.90 7.92 20.77
C GLY A 183 -3.49 6.92 19.67
N LEU A 184 -3.29 7.36 18.42
CA LEU A 184 -2.94 6.46 17.31
C LEU A 184 -1.65 5.70 17.61
N PRO A 185 -1.67 4.34 17.64
CA PRO A 185 -0.48 3.55 17.93
C PRO A 185 0.52 3.59 16.75
N PRO A 186 1.84 3.35 17.02
CA PRO A 186 2.89 3.45 16.01
C PRO A 186 2.66 2.63 14.75
N ASN A 187 2.12 1.42 14.87
CA ASN A 187 1.82 0.55 13.74
C ASN A 187 0.60 0.98 12.90
N ARG A 188 -0.10 2.05 13.30
CA ARG A 188 -1.27 2.62 12.62
C ARG A 188 -1.02 4.00 12.00
N VAL A 189 0.19 4.51 12.13
CA VAL A 189 0.59 5.77 11.51
C VAL A 189 0.38 5.70 10.00
N PHE A 190 -0.13 6.79 9.43
CA PHE A 190 -0.21 6.92 7.99
C PHE A 190 1.18 7.18 7.43
N LEU A 191 1.63 6.29 6.54
CA LEU A 191 2.92 6.38 5.89
C LEU A 191 2.73 6.69 4.42
N TRP A 192 3.45 7.69 3.96
CA TRP A 192 3.48 8.07 2.58
C TRP A 192 4.88 7.90 2.00
N GLY A 193 4.97 7.40 0.80
CA GLY A 193 6.23 7.18 0.11
C GLY A 193 6.14 5.96 -0.80
N GLY A 194 7.13 5.77 -1.64
CA GLY A 194 7.18 4.70 -2.62
C GLY A 194 6.82 5.18 -4.02
N ARG A 195 6.27 4.29 -4.83
CA ARG A 195 5.93 4.57 -6.22
C ARG A 195 5.06 5.79 -6.36
N GLY A 196 5.55 6.75 -7.13
CA GLY A 196 4.82 7.94 -7.48
C GLY A 196 4.54 8.93 -6.35
N ALA A 197 5.02 8.67 -5.14
CA ALA A 197 4.86 9.59 -4.03
C ALA A 197 5.98 10.61 -3.94
N ALA A 198 5.70 11.73 -3.26
CA ALA A 198 6.70 12.68 -2.87
C ALA A 198 7.76 12.01 -1.98
N ARG A 199 9.02 12.31 -2.21
CA ARG A 199 10.11 11.85 -1.37
C ARG A 199 10.18 12.73 -0.14
N CYS A 200 10.18 12.10 1.01
CA CYS A 200 10.40 12.76 2.27
C CYS A 200 11.79 12.41 2.76
N ASP A 201 12.69 13.34 2.74
CA ASP A 201 14.09 13.22 3.12
C ASP A 201 14.84 11.97 2.64
N GLU A 202 16.09 12.13 2.23
CA GLU A 202 17.03 11.10 1.82
C GLU A 202 16.39 9.84 1.20
N VAL A 203 16.62 9.65 -0.02
CA VAL A 203 16.29 8.59 -1.01
C VAL A 203 15.19 7.57 -0.66
N TRP A 204 14.91 7.24 0.61
CA TRP A 204 14.09 6.08 0.96
C TRP A 204 13.28 6.19 2.26
N ARG A 205 13.25 7.33 2.94
CA ARG A 205 12.46 7.46 4.17
C ARG A 205 11.00 7.74 3.86
N ARG A 206 10.12 7.07 4.57
CA ARG A 206 8.69 7.34 4.55
C ARG A 206 8.43 8.64 5.31
N CYS A 207 7.67 9.57 4.74
CA CYS A 207 6.97 10.54 5.56
C CYS A 207 5.83 9.86 6.29
N GLY A 208 5.56 10.27 7.48
CA GLY A 208 4.47 9.73 8.26
C GLY A 208 3.90 10.73 9.24
N GLY A 209 2.70 10.43 9.71
CA GLY A 209 2.04 11.25 10.69
C GLY A 209 0.65 10.74 11.01
N ARG A 210 -0.03 11.46 11.90
CA ARG A 210 -1.42 11.17 12.28
C ARG A 210 -2.42 11.68 11.27
N TYR A 211 -2.04 12.58 10.39
CA TYR A 211 -2.91 13.13 9.37
C TYR A 211 -2.11 13.51 8.13
N GLY A 212 -2.79 13.51 7.00
CA GLY A 212 -2.18 13.94 5.74
C GLY A 212 -3.14 13.85 4.58
N ALA A 213 -2.71 14.40 3.46
CA ALA A 213 -3.41 14.32 2.20
C ALA A 213 -2.42 14.24 1.04
N ALA A 214 -2.86 13.61 -0.03
CA ALA A 214 -2.13 13.60 -1.28
C ALA A 214 -3.09 13.68 -2.46
N ALA A 215 -2.63 14.27 -3.54
CA ALA A 215 -3.36 14.31 -4.79
C ALA A 215 -2.38 14.26 -5.97
N GLY A 216 -2.88 13.79 -7.12
CA GLY A 216 -2.08 13.73 -8.33
C GLY A 216 -2.92 13.69 -9.59
N ALA A 217 -2.29 14.11 -10.67
CA ALA A 217 -2.79 14.01 -12.03
C ALA A 217 -1.74 13.30 -12.89
N GLU A 218 -2.19 12.46 -13.79
CA GLU A 218 -1.36 11.73 -14.74
C GLU A 218 -2.04 11.74 -16.11
N TRP A 219 -1.29 12.09 -17.16
CA TRP A 219 -1.79 12.02 -18.52
C TRP A 219 -1.12 10.86 -19.25
N ARG A 220 -1.84 9.78 -19.53
CA ARG A 220 -1.38 8.56 -20.15
C ARG A 220 -1.53 8.64 -21.66
N LEU A 221 -0.41 8.77 -22.35
CA LEU A 221 -0.33 8.83 -23.81
C LEU A 221 0.19 7.51 -24.36
N ARG A 222 -0.54 6.89 -25.26
CA ARG A 222 -0.08 5.69 -25.97
C ARG A 222 0.78 6.12 -27.15
N ALA A 223 1.99 5.59 -27.21
CA ALA A 223 2.92 5.83 -28.31
C ALA A 223 3.28 4.48 -29.01
N PRO A 224 3.42 4.47 -30.33
CA PRO A 224 3.90 3.29 -31.03
C PRO A 224 5.32 2.98 -30.59
N PHE A 225 5.63 1.69 -30.43
CA PHE A 225 6.93 1.21 -30.04
C PHE A 225 7.24 -0.10 -30.78
N PRO A 226 8.47 -0.34 -31.22
CA PRO A 226 8.84 -1.58 -31.88
C PRO A 226 8.59 -2.77 -30.96
N ALA A 227 7.85 -3.77 -31.45
CA ALA A 227 7.70 -5.01 -30.74
C ALA A 227 9.03 -5.77 -30.76
N LEU A 228 9.51 -6.17 -29.60
CA LEU A 228 10.63 -7.09 -29.48
C LEU A 228 10.05 -8.49 -29.24
N GLU A 229 10.46 -9.45 -30.04
CA GLU A 229 10.11 -10.85 -29.84
C GLU A 229 11.00 -11.43 -28.75
N LEU A 230 10.41 -11.79 -27.61
CA LEU A 230 11.10 -12.42 -26.50
C LEU A 230 11.25 -13.92 -26.73
N ASN A 231 10.24 -14.52 -27.33
CA ASN A 231 10.21 -15.89 -27.83
C ASN A 231 9.07 -16.03 -28.86
N PRO A 232 8.91 -17.18 -29.56
CA PRO A 232 7.86 -17.37 -30.56
C PRO A 232 6.42 -17.16 -30.07
N ALA A 233 6.19 -17.24 -28.75
CA ALA A 233 4.88 -17.09 -28.12
C ALA A 233 4.68 -15.76 -27.39
N ALA A 234 5.74 -14.93 -27.22
CA ALA A 234 5.68 -13.71 -26.41
C ALA A 234 6.44 -12.55 -27.06
N ASN A 235 5.78 -11.39 -27.08
CA ASN A 235 6.37 -10.13 -27.53
C ASN A 235 6.11 -9.00 -26.51
N THR A 236 6.86 -7.91 -26.65
CA THR A 236 6.76 -6.75 -25.74
C THR A 236 5.53 -5.86 -26.00
N GLY A 237 4.73 -6.19 -27.00
CA GLY A 237 3.67 -5.30 -27.51
C GLY A 237 4.23 -4.20 -28.45
N ARG A 238 3.35 -3.61 -29.23
CA ARG A 238 3.68 -2.55 -30.22
C ARG A 238 3.42 -1.14 -29.68
N GLN A 239 3.23 -1.00 -28.39
CA GLN A 239 2.90 0.27 -27.76
C GLN A 239 3.57 0.37 -26.40
N ILE A 240 3.98 1.59 -26.08
CA ILE A 240 4.32 2.02 -24.72
C ILE A 240 3.32 3.08 -24.27
N THR A 241 3.17 3.24 -22.97
CA THR A 241 2.44 4.37 -22.41
C THR A 241 3.46 5.33 -21.80
N VAL A 242 3.44 6.57 -22.26
CA VAL A 242 4.22 7.66 -21.66
C VAL A 242 3.25 8.50 -20.85
N ALA A 243 3.57 8.72 -19.58
CA ALA A 243 2.65 9.32 -18.63
C ALA A 243 3.35 10.44 -17.82
N PRO A 244 3.37 11.70 -18.31
CA PRO A 244 3.72 12.81 -17.47
C PRO A 244 2.76 12.90 -16.28
N PHE A 245 3.31 13.22 -15.09
CA PHE A 245 2.53 13.34 -13.87
C PHE A 245 2.94 14.53 -13.01
N LEU A 246 1.97 15.01 -12.26
CA LEU A 246 2.15 15.99 -11.18
C LEU A 246 1.46 15.42 -9.94
N ARG A 247 2.17 15.39 -8.81
CA ARG A 247 1.64 14.88 -7.53
C ARG A 247 2.05 15.81 -6.41
N ALA A 248 1.24 15.88 -5.37
CA ALA A 248 1.56 16.63 -4.17
C ALA A 248 1.12 15.86 -2.94
N ALA A 249 1.87 15.96 -1.85
CA ALA A 249 1.52 15.35 -0.58
C ALA A 249 1.89 16.28 0.60
N TRP A 250 1.11 16.17 1.67
CA TRP A 250 1.35 16.84 2.93
C TRP A 250 1.00 15.91 4.09
N PHE A 251 1.92 15.77 5.07
CA PHE A 251 1.74 14.94 6.24
C PHE A 251 2.23 15.69 7.49
N GLY A 252 1.52 15.48 8.59
CA GLY A 252 1.83 16.08 9.88
C GLY A 252 1.35 15.24 11.06
N GLY A 253 1.60 15.76 12.28
CA GLY A 253 1.23 15.08 13.50
C GLY A 253 2.15 13.90 13.80
N ALA A 254 3.38 14.17 14.22
CA ALA A 254 4.31 13.13 14.64
C ALA A 254 3.70 12.22 15.72
N VAL A 255 3.99 10.93 15.63
CA VAL A 255 3.66 9.94 16.66
C VAL A 255 4.94 9.62 17.41
N ALA A 256 4.90 9.71 18.73
CA ALA A 256 6.03 9.39 19.58
C ALA A 256 6.55 7.96 19.29
N THR A 257 7.83 7.76 19.44
CA THR A 257 8.52 6.48 19.21
C THR A 257 8.62 6.02 17.74
N THR A 258 8.05 6.75 16.78
CA THR A 258 8.22 6.42 15.37
C THR A 258 9.39 7.18 14.73
N PRO A 259 10.09 6.57 13.76
CA PRO A 259 11.20 7.24 13.07
C PRO A 259 10.70 8.16 11.93
N TRP A 260 9.41 8.22 11.71
CA TRP A 260 8.83 8.97 10.60
C TRP A 260 8.47 10.39 11.01
N SER A 261 8.76 11.32 10.13
CA SER A 261 8.45 12.74 10.30
C SER A 261 7.44 13.22 9.26
N GLY A 262 6.76 14.31 9.58
CA GLY A 262 5.90 15.00 8.62
C GLY A 262 6.70 15.65 7.49
N THR A 263 6.00 16.12 6.47
CA THR A 263 6.60 16.68 5.26
C THR A 263 7.14 18.11 5.43
N GLY A 264 6.86 18.78 6.55
CA GLY A 264 7.23 20.19 6.75
C GLY A 264 6.53 21.16 5.78
N GLY A 265 5.39 20.76 5.23
CA GLY A 265 4.60 21.49 4.23
C GLY A 265 4.23 20.61 3.05
N VAL A 266 3.62 21.21 2.03
CA VAL A 266 3.26 20.47 0.79
C VAL A 266 4.53 20.18 -0.01
N LEU A 267 4.69 18.93 -0.43
CA LEU A 267 5.77 18.43 -1.29
C LEU A 267 5.21 18.14 -2.69
N PRO A 268 5.43 19.03 -3.67
CA PRO A 268 5.06 18.78 -5.05
C PRO A 268 6.14 17.99 -5.77
N VAL A 269 5.73 16.99 -6.56
CA VAL A 269 6.59 16.14 -7.40
C VAL A 269 6.07 16.14 -8.81
N ALA A 270 6.94 16.38 -9.77
CA ALA A 270 6.64 16.23 -11.20
C ALA A 270 7.57 15.20 -11.83
N GLY A 271 7.09 14.52 -12.86
CA GLY A 271 7.89 13.52 -13.53
C GLY A 271 7.20 12.92 -14.75
N VAL A 272 7.84 11.88 -15.27
CA VAL A 272 7.33 11.09 -16.38
C VAL A 272 7.44 9.62 -16.02
N ALA A 273 6.40 8.86 -16.30
CA ALA A 273 6.40 7.41 -16.25
C ALA A 273 6.37 6.82 -17.66
N VAL A 274 7.01 5.67 -17.83
CA VAL A 274 6.92 4.85 -19.04
C VAL A 274 6.45 3.47 -18.65
N GLU A 275 5.35 3.03 -19.24
CA GLU A 275 4.81 1.68 -19.07
C GLU A 275 5.10 0.86 -20.33
N TRP A 276 5.63 -0.34 -20.13
CA TRP A 276 6.05 -1.24 -21.19
C TRP A 276 5.62 -2.69 -20.91
N LEU A 277 5.85 -3.61 -21.84
CA LEU A 277 5.46 -5.02 -21.72
C LEU A 277 3.98 -5.19 -21.38
N HIS A 278 3.09 -4.65 -22.21
CA HIS A 278 1.66 -4.66 -21.94
C HIS A 278 1.29 -4.02 -20.59
N GLN A 279 2.01 -2.97 -20.20
CA GLN A 279 1.88 -2.27 -18.91
C GLN A 279 2.33 -3.10 -17.69
N LEU A 280 3.08 -4.19 -17.93
CA LEU A 280 3.65 -5.01 -16.86
C LEU A 280 4.72 -4.24 -16.08
N LEU A 281 5.63 -3.57 -16.78
CA LEU A 281 6.70 -2.78 -16.21
C LEU A 281 6.38 -1.29 -16.27
N ARG A 282 6.71 -0.58 -15.20
CA ARG A 282 6.58 0.88 -15.12
C ARG A 282 7.87 1.48 -14.54
N LEU A 283 8.52 2.33 -15.34
CA LEU A 283 9.65 3.15 -14.94
C LEU A 283 9.15 4.57 -14.69
N GLU A 284 9.38 5.12 -13.51
CA GLU A 284 9.09 6.52 -13.20
C GLU A 284 10.38 7.28 -12.95
N VAL A 285 10.50 8.45 -13.53
CA VAL A 285 11.55 9.43 -13.25
C VAL A 285 10.86 10.72 -12.83
N GLY A 286 11.21 11.25 -11.67
CA GLY A 286 10.56 12.45 -11.14
C GLY A 286 11.46 13.25 -10.22
N THR A 287 11.07 14.50 -9.99
CA THR A 287 11.77 15.41 -9.09
C THR A 287 10.81 16.07 -8.10
N GLU A 288 11.24 16.20 -6.87
CA GLU A 288 10.59 17.04 -5.88
C GLU A 288 10.93 18.53 -6.21
N LEU A 289 9.87 19.32 -6.47
CA LEU A 289 10.02 20.66 -7.07
C LEU A 289 10.59 21.72 -6.12
N LYS A 290 10.53 21.50 -4.78
CA LYS A 290 11.06 22.46 -3.82
C LYS A 290 12.54 22.27 -3.52
N ARG A 291 12.98 21.01 -3.42
CA ARG A 291 14.34 20.66 -3.01
C ARG A 291 15.19 20.13 -4.16
N GLY A 292 14.57 19.86 -5.32
CA GLY A 292 15.26 19.38 -6.51
C GLY A 292 15.75 17.92 -6.44
N PHE A 293 15.25 17.11 -5.50
CA PHE A 293 15.65 15.72 -5.39
C PHE A 293 15.05 14.88 -6.52
N TRP A 294 15.92 14.24 -7.26
CA TRP A 294 15.55 13.33 -8.35
C TRP A 294 15.33 11.92 -7.83
N GLY A 295 14.49 11.18 -8.53
CA GLY A 295 14.21 9.80 -8.26
C GLY A 295 13.82 9.00 -9.46
N VAL A 296 14.28 7.75 -9.42
CA VAL A 296 13.91 6.72 -10.38
C VAL A 296 13.27 5.57 -9.62
N THR A 297 12.14 5.09 -10.11
CA THR A 297 11.44 3.94 -9.54
C THR A 297 11.08 2.99 -10.68
N LEU A 298 11.50 1.72 -10.54
CA LEU A 298 11.04 0.63 -11.40
C LEU A 298 10.03 -0.19 -10.61
N ASP A 299 8.90 -0.47 -11.23
CA ASP A 299 7.84 -1.24 -10.58
C ASP A 299 7.14 -2.18 -11.56
N ILE A 300 6.50 -3.19 -11.01
CA ILE A 300 5.64 -4.12 -11.73
C ILE A 300 4.19 -3.72 -11.50
N ASN A 301 3.33 -3.98 -12.47
CA ASN A 301 1.90 -3.66 -12.36
C ASN A 301 1.31 -4.22 -11.05
N ARG A 302 0.67 -3.34 -10.28
CA ARG A 302 0.09 -3.69 -8.97
C ARG A 302 -0.94 -4.82 -9.03
N ALA A 303 -1.61 -5.00 -10.17
CA ALA A 303 -2.54 -6.11 -10.36
C ALA A 303 -1.88 -7.48 -10.27
N LEU A 304 -0.57 -7.57 -10.50
CA LEU A 304 0.19 -8.82 -10.43
C LEU A 304 0.85 -9.07 -9.05
N TRP A 305 0.85 -8.08 -8.15
CA TRP A 305 1.48 -8.24 -6.84
C TRP A 305 0.95 -9.40 -5.99
N PRO A 306 -0.35 -9.78 -6.04
CA PRO A 306 -0.85 -10.92 -5.29
C PRO A 306 -0.29 -12.27 -5.74
N ILE A 307 0.25 -12.37 -6.94
CA ILE A 307 0.76 -13.61 -7.55
C ILE A 307 2.29 -13.63 -7.68
N LEU A 308 2.95 -12.52 -7.38
CA LEU A 308 4.39 -12.35 -7.30
C LEU A 308 4.85 -12.29 -5.84
#